data_2de6dbf46e327f019872408198c14e00
#
_entry.id   2de6dbf46e327f019872408198c14e00
#
_cell.length_a   1.000
_cell.length_b   1.000
_cell.length_c   1.000
_cell.angle_alpha   90.00
_cell.angle_beta   90.00
_cell.angle_gamma   90.00
#
_symmetry.space_group_name_H-M   'P 1'
#
loop_
_entity.id
_entity.type
_entity.pdbx_description
1 polymer ?
#
loop_
_entity_poly.entity_id
_entity_poly.type
_entity_poly.pdbx_seq_one_letter_code
_entity_poly.pdbx_strand_id
1 'polypeptide(L)'
;VVVHVGTHGTIEWLPGKETALSRECWPDIAIDDLPNLYPYTIDVPGEGAQAKRRISAVIIDHLIPAMDESGLYGDLAVIEGDIEQYYHAKQADRGKMAEIAAEIASGCQKAGLFRELSMTEEAFFADRDSAIEKIHMLLSGIKSTKIKDGLHVLGRGPDGRKLPEMMRLLLAIRNDNIPSLREGAATAVGKELDELLSAPEKTDAEGYTNAMRLAALDEKTAELFRLWQERSFAKKEIEPLLKQVFGGGDIASLTKTLEYARDDILPRLKRTSEELEYFI
;
A
#
# COMPACT_ATOMS: atom_id res chain seq x y z
N VAL A 1 -4.72 3.87 38.18
CA VAL A 1 -4.27 3.46 36.85
C VAL A 1 -4.68 4.53 35.87
N VAL A 2 -3.75 4.95 35.04
CA VAL A 2 -4.00 5.81 33.87
C VAL A 2 -3.99 4.94 32.63
N VAL A 3 -4.95 5.14 31.73
CA VAL A 3 -4.95 4.52 30.41
C VAL A 3 -4.87 5.64 29.38
N HIS A 4 -3.76 5.71 28.69
CA HIS A 4 -3.45 6.75 27.73
C HIS A 4 -3.65 6.20 26.31
N VAL A 5 -4.78 6.52 25.68
CA VAL A 5 -5.14 6.01 24.37
C VAL A 5 -4.76 7.01 23.28
N GLY A 6 -3.86 6.62 22.38
CA GLY A 6 -3.44 7.46 21.26
C GLY A 6 -2.05 7.13 20.74
N THR A 7 -1.68 7.73 19.61
CA THR A 7 -0.36 7.58 19.00
C THR A 7 0.71 8.31 19.81
N HIS A 8 0.36 9.39 20.46
CA HIS A 8 1.19 10.17 21.37
C HIS A 8 0.31 10.89 22.37
N GLY A 9 0.93 11.35 23.46
CA GLY A 9 0.26 12.15 24.48
C GLY A 9 0.98 13.48 24.68
N THR A 10 0.67 14.12 25.80
CA THR A 10 1.26 15.42 26.16
C THR A 10 2.20 15.29 27.34
N ILE A 11 1.95 14.35 28.25
CA ILE A 11 2.65 14.23 29.53
C ILE A 11 4.15 13.96 29.33
N GLU A 12 4.50 13.09 28.39
CA GLU A 12 5.88 12.74 28.06
C GLU A 12 6.69 13.91 27.46
N TRP A 13 6.01 14.96 27.02
CA TRP A 13 6.62 16.15 26.44
C TRP A 13 6.74 17.34 27.41
N LEU A 14 6.24 17.20 28.62
CA LEU A 14 6.34 18.25 29.64
C LEU A 14 7.80 18.53 30.03
N PRO A 15 8.14 19.75 30.50
CA PRO A 15 9.50 20.13 30.88
C PRO A 15 10.11 19.20 31.91
N GLY A 16 11.40 18.94 31.78
CA GLY A 16 12.17 18.09 32.67
C GLY A 16 13.36 17.44 31.93
N LYS A 17 14.04 16.52 32.59
CA LYS A 17 15.18 15.78 32.04
C LYS A 17 14.69 14.87 30.92
N GLU A 18 15.54 14.62 29.92
CA GLU A 18 15.21 13.69 28.82
C GLU A 18 15.08 12.24 29.31
N THR A 19 15.93 11.85 30.23
CA THR A 19 15.95 10.52 30.85
C THR A 19 16.26 10.62 32.34
N ALA A 20 16.05 9.54 33.08
CA ALA A 20 16.29 9.50 34.52
C ALA A 20 15.63 10.68 35.28
N LEU A 21 14.32 10.80 35.09
CA LEU A 21 13.50 11.85 35.71
C LEU A 21 13.67 11.91 37.19
N SER A 22 13.45 13.08 37.78
CA SER A 22 13.42 13.32 39.20
C SER A 22 12.06 13.89 39.61
N ARG A 23 11.73 13.87 40.89
CA ARG A 23 10.48 14.42 41.42
C ARG A 23 10.24 15.90 41.12
N GLU A 24 11.23 16.58 40.53
CA GLU A 24 11.13 17.97 40.06
C GLU A 24 10.76 18.06 38.56
N CYS A 25 10.72 16.94 37.84
CA CYS A 25 10.36 16.89 36.43
C CYS A 25 8.83 16.81 36.29
N TRP A 26 8.25 17.64 35.43
CA TRP A 26 6.81 17.70 35.23
C TRP A 26 6.16 16.38 34.81
N PRO A 27 6.77 15.54 33.96
CA PRO A 27 6.22 14.23 33.68
C PRO A 27 6.08 13.33 34.89
N ASP A 28 7.09 13.34 35.79
CA ASP A 28 7.08 12.58 37.04
C ASP A 28 6.02 13.10 37.99
N ILE A 29 5.94 14.44 38.16
CA ILE A 29 4.90 15.10 38.98
C ILE A 29 3.49 14.76 38.48
N ALA A 30 3.29 14.67 37.16
CA ALA A 30 1.96 14.46 36.56
C ALA A 30 1.47 13.02 36.72
N ILE A 31 2.36 12.02 36.65
CA ILE A 31 2.02 10.59 36.73
C ILE A 31 2.21 10.01 38.10
N ASP A 32 3.26 10.47 38.85
CA ASP A 32 3.64 9.93 40.12
C ASP A 32 3.75 8.39 40.11
N ASP A 33 3.21 7.71 41.10
CA ASP A 33 3.22 6.25 41.28
C ASP A 33 2.10 5.53 40.48
N LEU A 34 1.33 6.24 39.66
CA LEU A 34 0.21 5.64 38.98
C LEU A 34 0.66 4.72 37.83
N PRO A 35 0.22 3.45 37.82
CA PRO A 35 0.41 2.60 36.67
C PRO A 35 -0.16 3.25 35.43
N ASN A 36 0.67 3.38 34.40
CA ASN A 36 0.33 4.06 33.13
C ASN A 36 0.34 3.06 31.98
N LEU A 37 -0.84 2.68 31.51
CA LEU A 37 -1.04 1.79 30.36
C LEU A 37 -1.22 2.64 29.11
N TYR A 38 -0.42 2.36 28.09
CA TYR A 38 -0.38 3.17 26.87
C TYR A 38 -0.64 2.32 25.62
N PRO A 39 -1.91 2.06 25.25
CA PRO A 39 -2.26 1.51 23.95
C PRO A 39 -1.75 2.42 22.84
N TYR A 40 -0.85 1.89 22.04
CA TYR A 40 -0.05 2.65 21.11
C TYR A 40 -0.03 1.99 19.71
N THR A 41 -0.17 2.79 18.66
CA THR A 41 -0.03 2.32 17.29
C THR A 41 1.44 2.32 16.87
N ILE A 42 1.89 1.24 16.27
CA ILE A 42 3.30 0.95 15.93
C ILE A 42 3.89 1.83 14.80
N ASP A 43 3.21 2.86 14.35
CA ASP A 43 3.65 3.69 13.21
C ASP A 43 4.64 4.82 13.58
N VAL A 44 4.78 5.18 14.86
CA VAL A 44 5.74 6.19 15.35
C VAL A 44 6.52 5.71 16.58
N PRO A 45 7.45 4.73 16.41
CA PRO A 45 8.14 4.09 17.54
C PRO A 45 8.96 5.04 18.42
N GLY A 46 9.42 6.17 17.87
CA GLY A 46 10.14 7.18 18.62
C GLY A 46 9.32 7.81 19.74
N GLU A 47 8.05 8.06 19.54
CA GLU A 47 7.14 8.62 20.55
C GLU A 47 6.81 7.59 21.65
N GLY A 48 6.60 6.32 21.27
CA GLY A 48 6.47 5.22 22.23
C GLY A 48 7.70 5.07 23.13
N ALA A 49 8.90 5.20 22.57
CA ALA A 49 10.14 5.20 23.34
C ALA A 49 10.21 6.37 24.33
N GLN A 50 9.73 7.55 23.93
CA GLN A 50 9.66 8.73 24.80
C GLN A 50 8.69 8.52 25.96
N ALA A 51 7.52 7.95 25.72
CA ALA A 51 6.54 7.62 26.74
C ALA A 51 7.11 6.63 27.78
N LYS A 52 7.82 5.59 27.32
CA LYS A 52 8.52 4.65 28.22
C LYS A 52 9.57 5.33 29.09
N ARG A 53 10.33 6.25 28.54
CA ARG A 53 11.43 6.92 29.24
C ARG A 53 10.97 7.99 30.19
N ARG A 54 9.90 8.72 29.90
CA ARG A 54 9.53 9.94 30.60
C ARG A 54 8.30 9.82 31.48
N ILE A 55 7.44 8.83 31.24
CA ILE A 55 6.23 8.61 32.04
C ILE A 55 6.08 7.15 32.46
N SER A 56 7.14 6.37 32.38
CA SER A 56 7.14 4.95 32.77
C SER A 56 5.99 4.15 32.15
N ALA A 57 5.62 4.48 30.92
CA ALA A 57 4.49 3.87 30.27
C ALA A 57 4.73 2.39 29.93
N VAL A 58 3.74 1.56 30.22
CA VAL A 58 3.65 0.20 29.72
C VAL A 58 3.00 0.27 28.34
N ILE A 59 3.80 0.13 27.30
CA ILE A 59 3.31 0.19 25.92
C ILE A 59 2.58 -1.09 25.58
N ILE A 60 1.36 -0.94 25.09
CA ILE A 60 0.55 -2.01 24.51
C ILE A 60 0.47 -1.74 23.00
N ASP A 61 1.43 -2.30 22.27
CA ASP A 61 1.47 -2.15 20.83
C ASP A 61 0.29 -2.88 20.16
N HIS A 62 -0.22 -2.28 19.10
CA HIS A 62 -1.23 -2.90 18.27
C HIS A 62 -0.95 -2.59 16.77
N LEU A 63 -1.51 -3.40 15.90
CA LEU A 63 -1.34 -3.25 14.46
C LEU A 63 -1.88 -1.90 13.98
N ILE A 64 -1.20 -1.34 12.97
CA ILE A 64 -1.79 -0.26 12.16
C ILE A 64 -3.02 -0.79 11.41
N PRO A 65 -4.00 0.07 11.05
CA PRO A 65 -5.06 -0.34 10.15
C PRO A 65 -4.51 -0.86 8.83
N ALA A 66 -5.19 -1.83 8.22
CA ALA A 66 -4.88 -2.22 6.86
C ALA A 66 -4.95 -0.98 5.96
N MET A 67 -4.05 -0.90 4.99
CA MET A 67 -4.04 0.17 4.01
C MET A 67 -4.66 -0.35 2.72
N ASP A 68 -5.59 0.43 2.19
CA ASP A 68 -6.21 0.19 0.89
C ASP A 68 -5.71 1.23 -0.11
N GLU A 69 -5.84 0.96 -1.38
CA GLU A 69 -5.62 1.96 -2.41
C GLU A 69 -6.84 2.89 -2.47
N SER A 70 -6.61 4.17 -2.67
CA SER A 70 -7.71 5.14 -2.77
C SER A 70 -8.66 4.79 -3.92
N GLY A 71 -8.15 4.10 -4.94
CA GLY A 71 -8.88 3.83 -6.17
C GLY A 71 -9.13 5.10 -6.98
N LEU A 72 -9.87 4.95 -8.06
CA LEU A 72 -10.42 6.07 -8.83
C LEU A 72 -11.94 5.99 -8.78
N TYR A 73 -12.59 7.15 -8.66
CA TYR A 73 -14.03 7.26 -8.57
C TYR A 73 -14.56 8.28 -9.60
N GLY A 74 -15.83 8.12 -9.99
CA GLY A 74 -16.50 9.07 -10.88
C GLY A 74 -15.78 9.25 -12.22
N ASP A 75 -15.58 10.50 -12.60
CA ASP A 75 -14.97 10.85 -13.90
C ASP A 75 -13.54 10.33 -14.06
N LEU A 76 -12.77 10.21 -12.97
CA LEU A 76 -11.40 9.68 -13.04
C LEU A 76 -11.36 8.20 -13.41
N ALA A 77 -12.30 7.39 -12.93
CA ALA A 77 -12.40 5.99 -13.29
C ALA A 77 -12.83 5.80 -14.75
N VAL A 78 -13.69 6.67 -15.26
CA VAL A 78 -14.08 6.68 -16.69
C VAL A 78 -12.88 6.99 -17.57
N ILE A 79 -12.13 8.06 -17.23
CA ILE A 79 -10.92 8.45 -17.98
C ILE A 79 -9.89 7.32 -18.00
N GLU A 80 -9.70 6.60 -16.89
CA GLU A 80 -8.78 5.44 -16.85
C GLU A 80 -9.24 4.35 -17.83
N GLY A 81 -10.54 4.01 -17.83
CA GLY A 81 -11.10 3.05 -18.77
C GLY A 81 -10.94 3.48 -20.25
N ASP A 82 -11.11 4.76 -20.55
CA ASP A 82 -10.91 5.29 -21.90
C ASP A 82 -9.42 5.23 -22.31
N ILE A 83 -8.50 5.46 -21.37
CA ILE A 83 -7.06 5.31 -21.62
C ILE A 83 -6.70 3.86 -21.93
N GLU A 84 -7.24 2.88 -21.20
CA GLU A 84 -7.05 1.46 -21.50
C GLU A 84 -7.57 1.12 -22.91
N GLN A 85 -8.76 1.62 -23.27
CA GLN A 85 -9.32 1.45 -24.60
C GLN A 85 -8.43 2.11 -25.68
N TYR A 86 -7.84 3.27 -25.40
CA TYR A 86 -6.91 3.93 -26.31
C TYR A 86 -5.69 3.06 -26.61
N TYR A 87 -5.07 2.46 -25.58
CA TYR A 87 -3.93 1.56 -25.76
C TYR A 87 -4.32 0.28 -26.51
N HIS A 88 -5.50 -0.27 -26.26
CA HIS A 88 -6.03 -1.40 -27.03
C HIS A 88 -6.25 -1.02 -28.51
N ALA A 89 -6.86 0.13 -28.76
CA ALA A 89 -7.08 0.61 -30.13
C ALA A 89 -5.77 0.87 -30.88
N LYS A 90 -4.74 1.36 -30.20
CA LYS A 90 -3.40 1.58 -30.75
C LYS A 90 -2.79 0.29 -31.32
N GLN A 91 -3.11 -0.86 -30.72
CA GLN A 91 -2.61 -2.16 -31.14
C GLN A 91 -3.52 -2.84 -32.18
N ALA A 92 -4.85 -2.72 -32.05
CA ALA A 92 -5.82 -3.52 -32.78
C ALA A 92 -6.61 -2.73 -33.87
N ASP A 93 -6.98 -1.48 -33.58
CA ASP A 93 -7.84 -0.65 -34.47
C ASP A 93 -7.51 0.83 -34.34
N ARG A 94 -6.50 1.28 -35.05
CA ARG A 94 -6.06 2.69 -35.04
C ARG A 94 -7.13 3.69 -35.51
N GLY A 95 -8.18 3.23 -36.19
CA GLY A 95 -9.26 4.09 -36.67
C GLY A 95 -10.05 4.75 -35.54
N LYS A 96 -10.16 4.08 -34.38
CA LYS A 96 -10.90 4.56 -33.21
C LYS A 96 -10.10 5.49 -32.29
N MET A 97 -8.79 5.56 -32.45
CA MET A 97 -7.93 6.35 -31.55
C MET A 97 -8.33 7.83 -31.45
N ALA A 98 -8.80 8.43 -32.53
CA ALA A 98 -9.18 9.84 -32.54
C ALA A 98 -10.45 10.11 -31.72
N GLU A 99 -11.43 9.21 -31.78
CA GLU A 99 -12.67 9.27 -31.02
C GLU A 99 -12.40 9.08 -29.53
N ILE A 100 -11.67 8.02 -29.16
CA ILE A 100 -11.32 7.74 -27.77
C ILE A 100 -10.46 8.88 -27.17
N ALA A 101 -9.53 9.44 -27.94
CA ALA A 101 -8.74 10.59 -27.48
C ALA A 101 -9.61 11.84 -27.22
N ALA A 102 -10.67 12.05 -27.99
CA ALA A 102 -11.62 13.14 -27.77
C ALA A 102 -12.45 12.90 -26.46
N GLU A 103 -12.82 11.66 -26.18
CA GLU A 103 -13.50 11.27 -24.93
C GLU A 103 -12.59 11.51 -23.71
N ILE A 104 -11.32 11.08 -23.79
CA ILE A 104 -10.31 11.33 -22.76
C ILE A 104 -10.15 12.85 -22.53
N ALA A 105 -10.00 13.66 -23.61
CA ALA A 105 -9.84 15.10 -23.49
C ALA A 105 -11.05 15.75 -22.82
N SER A 106 -12.28 15.36 -23.21
CA SER A 106 -13.52 15.85 -22.62
C SER A 106 -13.62 15.47 -21.14
N GLY A 107 -13.27 14.24 -20.76
CA GLY A 107 -13.22 13.76 -19.38
C GLY A 107 -12.21 14.58 -18.56
N CYS A 108 -11.00 14.75 -19.07
CA CYS A 108 -9.93 15.53 -18.42
C CYS A 108 -10.32 17.00 -18.20
N GLN A 109 -11.00 17.62 -19.15
CA GLN A 109 -11.51 18.98 -19.00
C GLN A 109 -12.54 19.07 -17.87
N LYS A 110 -13.50 18.13 -17.80
CA LYS A 110 -14.51 18.07 -16.74
C LYS A 110 -13.91 17.83 -15.37
N ALA A 111 -12.96 16.90 -15.27
CA ALA A 111 -12.28 16.53 -14.03
C ALA A 111 -11.22 17.55 -13.58
N GLY A 112 -10.90 18.56 -14.42
CA GLY A 112 -9.89 19.58 -14.10
C GLY A 112 -8.45 19.10 -14.23
N LEU A 113 -8.19 17.93 -14.84
CA LEU A 113 -6.85 17.34 -14.95
C LEU A 113 -5.91 18.17 -15.84
N PHE A 114 -6.44 18.85 -16.85
CA PHE A 114 -5.64 19.75 -17.68
C PHE A 114 -5.02 20.89 -16.86
N ARG A 115 -5.77 21.44 -15.90
CA ARG A 115 -5.25 22.47 -14.99
C ARG A 115 -4.18 21.89 -14.06
N GLU A 116 -4.40 20.69 -13.52
CA GLU A 116 -3.45 20.01 -12.63
C GLU A 116 -2.12 19.73 -13.33
N LEU A 117 -2.17 19.30 -14.59
CA LEU A 117 -1.00 19.03 -15.40
C LEU A 117 -0.43 20.27 -16.11
N SER A 118 -1.00 21.47 -15.89
CA SER A 118 -0.65 22.67 -16.62
C SER A 118 -0.65 22.46 -18.14
N MET A 119 -1.62 21.70 -18.64
CA MET A 119 -1.78 21.31 -20.05
C MET A 119 -2.98 22.03 -20.66
N THR A 120 -2.90 22.39 -21.93
CA THR A 120 -4.06 22.88 -22.68
C THR A 120 -4.60 21.78 -23.58
N GLU A 121 -5.85 21.92 -24.03
CA GLU A 121 -6.48 20.98 -24.96
C GLU A 121 -5.72 20.93 -26.29
N GLU A 122 -5.21 22.08 -26.79
CA GLU A 122 -4.39 22.13 -27.99
C GLU A 122 -3.08 21.35 -27.83
N ALA A 123 -2.43 21.48 -26.66
CA ALA A 123 -1.21 20.71 -26.35
C ALA A 123 -1.48 19.20 -26.27
N PHE A 124 -2.65 18.81 -25.72
CA PHE A 124 -3.08 17.40 -25.71
C PHE A 124 -3.21 16.85 -27.13
N PHE A 125 -3.88 17.56 -28.04
CA PHE A 125 -4.06 17.08 -29.41
C PHE A 125 -2.81 17.20 -30.29
N ALA A 126 -1.84 18.06 -29.93
CA ALA A 126 -0.56 18.17 -30.62
C ALA A 126 0.32 16.94 -30.42
N ASP A 127 0.33 16.34 -29.21
CA ASP A 127 1.06 15.12 -28.87
C ASP A 127 0.22 14.24 -27.93
N ARG A 128 -0.73 13.51 -28.53
CA ARG A 128 -1.72 12.71 -27.80
C ARG A 128 -1.08 11.61 -26.96
N ASP A 129 -0.10 10.93 -27.51
CA ASP A 129 0.52 9.79 -26.84
C ASP A 129 1.21 10.24 -25.56
N SER A 130 2.03 11.28 -25.61
CA SER A 130 2.70 11.85 -24.44
C SER A 130 1.72 12.47 -23.43
N ALA A 131 0.65 13.14 -23.92
CA ALA A 131 -0.36 13.72 -23.06
C ALA A 131 -1.15 12.64 -22.30
N ILE A 132 -1.60 11.58 -22.97
CA ILE A 132 -2.33 10.45 -22.38
C ILE A 132 -1.43 9.73 -21.36
N GLU A 133 -0.16 9.56 -21.65
CA GLU A 133 0.80 8.98 -20.73
C GLU A 133 0.91 9.79 -19.43
N LYS A 134 1.05 11.12 -19.52
CA LYS A 134 1.09 11.99 -18.34
C LYS A 134 -0.18 11.93 -17.50
N ILE A 135 -1.35 11.87 -18.16
CA ILE A 135 -2.63 11.72 -17.49
C ILE A 135 -2.68 10.36 -16.79
N HIS A 136 -2.29 9.28 -17.47
CA HIS A 136 -2.25 7.94 -16.88
C HIS A 136 -1.31 7.87 -15.67
N MET A 137 -0.13 8.48 -15.73
CA MET A 137 0.78 8.56 -14.58
C MET A 137 0.16 9.29 -13.39
N LEU A 138 -0.54 10.41 -13.63
CA LEU A 138 -1.24 11.14 -12.57
C LEU A 138 -2.35 10.29 -11.96
N LEU A 139 -3.19 9.65 -12.77
CA LEU A 139 -4.26 8.77 -12.31
C LEU A 139 -3.73 7.57 -11.54
N SER A 140 -2.64 6.95 -12.02
CA SER A 140 -1.97 5.85 -11.32
C SER A 140 -1.41 6.30 -9.96
N GLY A 141 -0.86 7.52 -9.88
CA GLY A 141 -0.42 8.12 -8.62
C GLY A 141 -1.58 8.29 -7.62
N ILE A 142 -2.72 8.81 -8.09
CA ILE A 142 -3.93 8.95 -7.27
C ILE A 142 -4.45 7.58 -6.83
N LYS A 143 -4.59 6.63 -7.75
CA LYS A 143 -5.07 5.27 -7.50
C LYS A 143 -4.21 4.53 -6.48
N SER A 144 -2.90 4.66 -6.57
CA SER A 144 -1.92 4.00 -5.69
C SER A 144 -1.71 4.68 -4.35
N THR A 145 -2.35 5.84 -4.11
CA THR A 145 -2.29 6.50 -2.82
C THR A 145 -2.86 5.60 -1.74
N LYS A 146 -2.03 5.24 -0.77
CA LYS A 146 -2.44 4.37 0.33
C LYS A 146 -3.21 5.18 1.36
N ILE A 147 -4.41 4.74 1.66
CA ILE A 147 -5.28 5.28 2.71
C ILE A 147 -5.53 4.21 3.78
N LYS A 148 -5.66 4.65 5.03
CA LYS A 148 -6.03 3.74 6.12
C LYS A 148 -7.49 3.29 5.94
N ASP A 149 -7.72 1.98 5.85
CA ASP A 149 -9.08 1.43 5.76
C ASP A 149 -9.72 1.37 7.14
N GLY A 150 -10.26 2.49 7.55
CA GLY A 150 -10.91 2.68 8.84
C GLY A 150 -9.91 2.82 10.01
N LEU A 151 -10.42 2.59 11.21
CA LEU A 151 -9.62 2.60 12.44
C LEU A 151 -9.27 1.17 12.84
N HIS A 152 -8.09 1.00 13.44
CA HIS A 152 -7.76 -0.26 14.08
C HIS A 152 -8.62 -0.48 15.31
N VAL A 153 -9.11 -1.68 15.51
CA VAL A 153 -9.79 -2.09 16.73
C VAL A 153 -8.81 -2.96 17.54
N LEU A 154 -8.45 -2.47 18.72
CA LEU A 154 -7.54 -3.21 19.62
C LEU A 154 -8.10 -4.62 19.89
N GLY A 155 -7.26 -5.63 19.74
CA GLY A 155 -7.64 -7.03 19.92
C GLY A 155 -8.30 -7.69 18.73
N ARG A 156 -8.45 -6.99 17.60
CA ARG A 156 -8.95 -7.59 16.37
C ARG A 156 -7.85 -7.59 15.30
N GLY A 157 -7.53 -8.76 14.76
CA GLY A 157 -6.73 -8.86 13.56
C GLY A 157 -7.52 -8.42 12.32
N PRO A 158 -6.85 -8.17 11.19
CA PRO A 158 -7.51 -7.85 9.95
C PRO A 158 -8.34 -9.06 9.47
N ASP A 159 -9.56 -8.80 9.03
CA ASP A 159 -10.49 -9.79 8.51
C ASP A 159 -11.02 -9.42 7.11
N GLY A 160 -11.78 -10.30 6.48
CA GLY A 160 -12.35 -10.07 5.16
C GLY A 160 -11.30 -9.54 4.17
N ARG A 161 -11.62 -8.48 3.44
CA ARG A 161 -10.71 -7.87 2.45
C ARG A 161 -9.47 -7.23 3.07
N LYS A 162 -9.50 -6.87 4.36
CA LYS A 162 -8.37 -6.25 5.05
C LYS A 162 -7.20 -7.21 5.29
N LEU A 163 -7.48 -8.50 5.38
CA LEU A 163 -6.45 -9.51 5.62
C LEU A 163 -5.45 -9.64 4.46
N PRO A 164 -5.86 -9.84 3.20
CA PRO A 164 -4.93 -9.86 2.07
C PRO A 164 -4.18 -8.53 1.90
N GLU A 165 -4.83 -7.38 2.13
CA GLU A 165 -4.16 -6.08 2.04
C GLU A 165 -3.10 -5.89 3.13
N MET A 166 -3.37 -6.30 4.37
CA MET A 166 -2.37 -6.30 5.44
C MET A 166 -1.19 -7.24 5.11
N MET A 167 -1.47 -8.42 4.57
CA MET A 167 -0.41 -9.35 4.16
C MET A 167 0.46 -8.72 3.04
N ARG A 168 -0.15 -8.09 2.04
CA ARG A 168 0.56 -7.38 0.96
C ARG A 168 1.42 -6.23 1.51
N LEU A 169 0.89 -5.46 2.46
CA LEU A 169 1.62 -4.37 3.11
C LEU A 169 2.87 -4.88 3.83
N LEU A 170 2.75 -5.96 4.59
CA LEU A 170 3.88 -6.58 5.31
C LEU A 170 4.94 -7.19 4.38
N LEU A 171 4.55 -7.52 3.14
CA LEU A 171 5.42 -8.06 2.10
C LEU A 171 5.91 -6.99 1.09
N ALA A 172 5.58 -5.71 1.32
CA ALA A 172 5.98 -4.63 0.43
C ALA A 172 7.50 -4.40 0.40
N ILE A 173 8.20 -4.79 1.46
CA ILE A 173 9.65 -4.72 1.57
C ILE A 173 10.25 -6.11 1.71
N ARG A 174 11.51 -6.25 1.32
CA ARG A 174 12.28 -7.49 1.53
C ARG A 174 12.40 -7.79 3.02
N ASN A 175 12.20 -9.03 3.40
CA ASN A 175 12.37 -9.50 4.76
C ASN A 175 13.51 -10.54 4.81
N ASP A 176 14.69 -10.07 5.14
CA ASP A 176 15.92 -10.83 5.14
C ASP A 176 16.16 -11.51 3.76
N ASN A 177 16.11 -12.82 3.69
CA ASN A 177 16.27 -13.58 2.45
C ASN A 177 14.97 -13.82 1.68
N ILE A 178 13.83 -13.29 2.16
CA ILE A 178 12.52 -13.38 1.50
C ILE A 178 12.36 -12.15 0.59
N PRO A 179 12.20 -12.32 -0.73
CA PRO A 179 11.95 -11.20 -1.65
C PRO A 179 10.67 -10.46 -1.31
N SER A 180 10.61 -9.15 -1.60
CA SER A 180 9.36 -8.41 -1.57
C SER A 180 8.40 -8.90 -2.66
N LEU A 181 7.11 -8.57 -2.54
CA LEU A 181 6.14 -8.91 -3.58
C LEU A 181 6.50 -8.31 -4.93
N ARG A 182 6.94 -7.04 -4.95
CA ARG A 182 7.34 -6.37 -6.20
C ARG A 182 8.58 -7.01 -6.83
N GLU A 183 9.60 -7.40 -6.04
CA GLU A 183 10.77 -8.12 -6.55
C GLU A 183 10.36 -9.44 -7.19
N GLY A 184 9.56 -10.24 -6.49
CA GLY A 184 9.08 -11.51 -7.02
C GLY A 184 8.20 -11.36 -8.24
N ALA A 185 7.32 -10.35 -8.26
CA ALA A 185 6.45 -10.07 -9.40
C ALA A 185 7.21 -9.57 -10.64
N ALA A 186 8.22 -8.72 -10.45
CA ALA A 186 9.09 -8.27 -11.54
C ALA A 186 9.86 -9.46 -12.15
N THR A 187 10.47 -10.30 -11.31
CA THR A 187 11.16 -11.52 -11.76
C THR A 187 10.21 -12.46 -12.53
N ALA A 188 8.97 -12.64 -12.07
CA ALA A 188 7.99 -13.49 -12.73
C ALA A 188 7.61 -13.03 -14.15
N VAL A 189 7.77 -11.74 -14.45
CA VAL A 189 7.56 -11.19 -15.80
C VAL A 189 8.87 -10.91 -16.55
N GLY A 190 10.00 -11.42 -16.05
CA GLY A 190 11.31 -11.28 -16.70
C GLY A 190 11.87 -9.86 -16.64
N LYS A 191 11.57 -9.10 -15.58
CA LYS A 191 12.04 -7.75 -15.34
C LYS A 191 12.83 -7.67 -14.03
N GLU A 192 13.75 -6.71 -13.95
CA GLU A 192 14.44 -6.36 -12.71
C GLU A 192 13.73 -5.17 -12.05
N LEU A 193 13.41 -5.29 -10.76
CA LEU A 193 12.68 -4.24 -10.03
C LEU A 193 13.46 -2.91 -10.01
N ASP A 194 14.77 -2.96 -9.80
CA ASP A 194 15.63 -1.77 -9.76
C ASP A 194 15.64 -1.03 -11.10
N GLU A 195 15.56 -1.74 -12.23
CA GLU A 195 15.42 -1.13 -13.55
C GLU A 195 14.09 -0.39 -13.71
N LEU A 196 13.01 -0.98 -13.22
CA LEU A 196 11.68 -0.36 -13.26
C LEU A 196 11.61 0.89 -12.37
N LEU A 197 12.24 0.85 -11.19
CA LEU A 197 12.22 1.95 -10.22
C LEU A 197 13.16 3.10 -10.59
N SER A 198 14.35 2.80 -11.15
CA SER A 198 15.37 3.81 -11.45
C SER A 198 15.03 4.68 -12.65
N ALA A 199 14.20 4.19 -13.57
CA ALA A 199 13.84 4.90 -14.80
C ALA A 199 12.33 4.78 -15.09
N PRO A 200 11.45 5.36 -14.24
CA PRO A 200 9.99 5.19 -14.33
C PRO A 200 9.41 5.65 -15.67
N GLU A 201 10.01 6.65 -16.29
CA GLU A 201 9.60 7.23 -17.57
C GLU A 201 10.05 6.43 -18.81
N LYS A 202 10.96 5.45 -18.62
CA LYS A 202 11.50 4.66 -19.73
C LYS A 202 10.41 3.79 -20.33
N THR A 203 10.19 3.94 -21.64
CA THR A 203 9.18 3.21 -22.39
C THR A 203 9.77 1.96 -23.03
N ASP A 204 9.07 0.85 -22.95
CA ASP A 204 9.44 -0.39 -23.64
C ASP A 204 8.99 -0.43 -25.12
N ALA A 205 9.29 -1.52 -25.80
CA ALA A 205 8.95 -1.70 -27.23
C ALA A 205 7.42 -1.76 -27.47
N GLU A 206 6.63 -2.04 -26.47
CA GLU A 206 5.18 -2.10 -26.52
C GLU A 206 4.51 -0.75 -26.22
N GLY A 207 5.30 0.26 -25.83
CA GLY A 207 4.83 1.60 -25.53
C GLY A 207 4.40 1.82 -24.07
N TYR A 208 4.71 0.89 -23.17
CA TYR A 208 4.42 1.05 -21.73
C TYR A 208 5.64 1.57 -21.00
N THR A 209 5.42 2.54 -20.11
CA THR A 209 6.48 3.01 -19.22
C THR A 209 6.76 2.01 -18.10
N ASN A 210 7.95 2.11 -17.50
CA ASN A 210 8.27 1.32 -16.31
C ASN A 210 7.31 1.59 -15.15
N ALA A 211 6.83 2.84 -14.99
CA ALA A 211 5.80 3.19 -14.00
C ALA A 211 4.49 2.43 -14.26
N MET A 212 4.03 2.35 -15.51
CA MET A 212 2.85 1.57 -15.90
C MET A 212 3.05 0.07 -15.64
N ARG A 213 4.25 -0.44 -15.91
CA ARG A 213 4.58 -1.84 -15.62
C ARG A 213 4.55 -2.13 -14.12
N LEU A 214 5.06 -1.22 -13.28
CA LEU A 214 4.97 -1.36 -11.82
C LEU A 214 3.52 -1.36 -11.33
N ALA A 215 2.68 -0.45 -11.84
CA ALA A 215 1.27 -0.42 -11.49
C ALA A 215 0.57 -1.75 -11.88
N ALA A 216 0.83 -2.26 -13.07
CA ALA A 216 0.29 -3.56 -13.50
C ALA A 216 0.77 -4.74 -12.63
N LEU A 217 2.00 -4.70 -12.09
CA LEU A 217 2.49 -5.70 -11.14
C LEU A 217 1.76 -5.61 -9.80
N ASP A 218 1.49 -4.39 -9.31
CA ASP A 218 0.72 -4.18 -8.08
C ASP A 218 -0.71 -4.70 -8.21
N GLU A 219 -1.37 -4.46 -9.35
CA GLU A 219 -2.71 -5.01 -9.67
C GLU A 219 -2.70 -6.54 -9.71
N LYS A 220 -1.73 -7.14 -10.40
CA LYS A 220 -1.57 -8.60 -10.43
C LYS A 220 -1.36 -9.20 -9.05
N THR A 221 -0.57 -8.56 -8.20
CA THR A 221 -0.40 -9.04 -6.82
C THR A 221 -1.67 -8.87 -5.99
N ALA A 222 -2.46 -7.82 -6.20
CA ALA A 222 -3.76 -7.64 -5.55
C ALA A 222 -4.74 -8.75 -5.98
N GLU A 223 -4.85 -9.01 -7.28
CA GLU A 223 -5.68 -10.10 -7.80
C GLU A 223 -5.24 -11.46 -7.24
N LEU A 224 -3.94 -11.74 -7.23
CA LEU A 224 -3.37 -12.97 -6.67
C LEU A 224 -3.82 -13.20 -5.23
N PHE A 225 -3.69 -12.19 -4.37
CA PHE A 225 -4.05 -12.31 -2.95
C PHE A 225 -5.56 -12.45 -2.75
N ARG A 226 -6.38 -11.78 -3.55
CA ARG A 226 -7.84 -11.95 -3.56
C ARG A 226 -8.24 -13.38 -3.93
N LEU A 227 -7.71 -13.90 -5.04
CA LEU A 227 -7.98 -15.28 -5.47
C LEU A 227 -7.46 -16.31 -4.45
N TRP A 228 -6.32 -16.04 -3.83
CA TRP A 228 -5.76 -16.93 -2.82
C TRP A 228 -6.57 -16.94 -1.54
N GLN A 229 -7.14 -15.80 -1.14
CA GLN A 229 -8.08 -15.71 -0.02
C GLN A 229 -9.35 -16.54 -0.28
N GLU A 230 -9.93 -16.48 -1.48
CA GLU A 230 -11.09 -17.30 -1.90
C GLU A 230 -10.80 -18.81 -1.76
N ARG A 231 -9.54 -19.19 -1.86
CA ARG A 231 -9.06 -20.56 -1.67
C ARG A 231 -8.46 -20.80 -0.28
N SER A 232 -8.86 -19.98 0.71
CA SER A 232 -8.46 -20.08 2.13
C SER A 232 -6.95 -20.06 2.35
N PHE A 233 -6.20 -19.38 1.52
CA PHE A 233 -4.73 -19.30 1.54
C PHE A 233 -4.05 -20.69 1.53
N ALA A 234 -4.65 -21.65 0.84
CA ALA A 234 -4.14 -23.02 0.81
C ALA A 234 -2.77 -23.09 0.09
N LYS A 235 -1.80 -23.81 0.68
CA LYS A 235 -0.44 -23.96 0.13
C LYS A 235 -0.45 -24.55 -1.28
N LYS A 236 -1.28 -25.56 -1.53
CA LYS A 236 -1.42 -26.23 -2.83
C LYS A 236 -1.90 -25.32 -3.96
N GLU A 237 -2.49 -24.17 -3.63
CA GLU A 237 -3.01 -23.21 -4.60
C GLU A 237 -1.97 -22.15 -5.02
N ILE A 238 -0.82 -22.07 -4.34
CA ILE A 238 0.20 -21.06 -4.63
C ILE A 238 0.68 -21.17 -6.08
N GLU A 239 1.22 -22.31 -6.46
CA GLU A 239 1.77 -22.50 -7.81
C GLU A 239 0.71 -22.38 -8.93
N PRO A 240 -0.50 -22.99 -8.81
CA PRO A 240 -1.57 -22.82 -9.79
C PRO A 240 -1.97 -21.34 -9.96
N LEU A 241 -2.11 -20.59 -8.87
CA LEU A 241 -2.48 -19.17 -8.92
C LEU A 241 -1.38 -18.31 -9.52
N LEU A 242 -0.12 -18.56 -9.17
CA LEU A 242 1.01 -17.85 -9.78
C LEU A 242 1.06 -18.06 -11.29
N LYS A 243 0.85 -19.28 -11.77
CA LYS A 243 0.75 -19.56 -13.21
C LYS A 243 -0.46 -18.90 -13.86
N GLN A 244 -1.59 -18.86 -13.17
CA GLN A 244 -2.80 -18.19 -13.65
C GLN A 244 -2.58 -16.68 -13.82
N VAL A 245 -1.97 -16.00 -12.84
CA VAL A 245 -1.85 -14.53 -12.81
C VAL A 245 -0.62 -14.03 -13.57
N PHE A 246 0.52 -14.73 -13.47
CA PHE A 246 1.80 -14.30 -14.06
C PHE A 246 2.22 -15.09 -15.31
N GLY A 247 1.53 -16.18 -15.63
CA GLY A 247 1.89 -17.02 -16.76
C GLY A 247 3.05 -17.97 -16.46
N GLY A 248 3.84 -18.28 -17.47
CA GLY A 248 4.94 -19.27 -17.41
C GLY A 248 6.32 -18.72 -17.05
N GLY A 249 6.42 -17.55 -16.40
CA GLY A 249 7.69 -16.94 -16.01
C GLY A 249 8.36 -17.60 -14.81
N ASP A 250 9.46 -17.01 -14.34
CA ASP A 250 10.15 -17.48 -13.12
C ASP A 250 9.39 -17.07 -11.87
N ILE A 251 8.57 -17.98 -11.36
CA ILE A 251 7.73 -17.76 -10.17
C ILE A 251 8.40 -18.20 -8.86
N ALA A 252 9.66 -18.64 -8.87
CA ALA A 252 10.32 -19.19 -7.68
C ALA A 252 10.42 -18.16 -6.54
N SER A 253 10.76 -16.92 -6.84
CA SER A 253 10.82 -15.82 -5.89
C SER A 253 9.45 -15.54 -5.25
N LEU A 254 8.39 -15.43 -6.06
CA LEU A 254 7.01 -15.24 -5.55
C LEU A 254 6.53 -16.45 -4.74
N THR A 255 6.84 -17.66 -5.16
CA THR A 255 6.50 -18.87 -4.39
C THR A 255 7.07 -18.78 -2.98
N LYS A 256 8.36 -18.43 -2.85
CA LYS A 256 9.01 -18.27 -1.55
C LYS A 256 8.34 -17.18 -0.70
N THR A 257 7.98 -16.05 -1.30
CA THR A 257 7.29 -14.95 -0.62
C THR A 257 5.90 -15.37 -0.13
N LEU A 258 5.12 -16.09 -0.95
CA LEU A 258 3.79 -16.57 -0.57
C LEU A 258 3.84 -17.70 0.47
N GLU A 259 4.82 -18.59 0.41
CA GLU A 259 5.03 -19.59 1.46
C GLU A 259 5.32 -18.92 2.80
N TYR A 260 6.20 -17.92 2.83
CA TYR A 260 6.46 -17.10 4.02
C TYR A 260 5.20 -16.36 4.50
N ALA A 261 4.44 -15.77 3.59
CA ALA A 261 3.16 -15.12 3.92
C ALA A 261 2.19 -16.08 4.63
N ARG A 262 2.11 -17.31 4.13
CA ARG A 262 1.21 -18.34 4.68
C ARG A 262 1.72 -18.93 5.98
N ASP A 263 3.01 -19.26 6.07
CA ASP A 263 3.55 -20.07 7.16
C ASP A 263 3.97 -19.19 8.37
N ASP A 264 4.28 -17.90 8.14
CA ASP A 264 4.70 -16.95 9.17
C ASP A 264 3.71 -15.81 9.40
N ILE A 265 3.36 -15.04 8.35
CA ILE A 265 2.56 -13.81 8.51
C ILE A 265 1.12 -14.15 8.88
N LEU A 266 0.46 -15.01 8.12
CA LEU A 266 -0.95 -15.33 8.32
C LEU A 266 -1.27 -15.89 9.72
N PRO A 267 -0.47 -16.83 10.29
CA PRO A 267 -0.68 -17.28 11.65
C PRO A 267 -0.52 -16.19 12.70
N ARG A 268 0.45 -15.27 12.51
CA ARG A 268 0.66 -14.16 13.45
C ARG A 268 -0.52 -13.18 13.42
N LEU A 269 -1.03 -12.83 12.23
CA LEU A 269 -2.20 -11.96 12.10
C LEU A 269 -3.45 -12.57 12.73
N LYS A 270 -3.63 -13.89 12.63
CA LYS A 270 -4.74 -14.60 13.29
C LYS A 270 -4.59 -14.62 14.81
N ARG A 271 -3.38 -14.89 15.33
CA ARG A 271 -3.13 -14.87 16.78
C ARG A 271 -3.33 -13.52 17.44
N THR A 272 -3.14 -12.43 16.71
CA THR A 272 -3.39 -11.08 17.23
C THR A 272 -4.80 -10.91 17.82
N SER A 273 -5.78 -11.60 17.23
CA SER A 273 -7.16 -11.62 17.78
C SER A 273 -7.30 -12.56 18.98
N GLU A 274 -6.59 -13.68 18.99
CA GLU A 274 -6.70 -14.72 20.01
C GLU A 274 -5.98 -14.30 21.32
N GLU A 275 -4.83 -13.66 21.22
CA GLU A 275 -3.99 -13.31 22.39
C GLU A 275 -4.64 -12.25 23.29
N LEU A 276 -5.51 -11.41 22.78
CA LEU A 276 -6.22 -10.39 23.58
C LEU A 276 -7.50 -10.92 24.27
N GLU A 277 -8.06 -12.03 23.81
CA GLU A 277 -9.16 -12.70 24.53
C GLU A 277 -8.72 -13.25 25.89
N TYR A 278 -7.42 -13.45 26.11
CA TYR A 278 -6.88 -13.92 27.40
C TYR A 278 -6.60 -12.79 28.41
N PHE A 279 -6.67 -11.53 28.01
CA PHE A 279 -6.38 -10.37 28.86
C PHE A 279 -7.61 -9.53 29.22
N ILE A 280 -8.78 -9.89 28.77
CA ILE A 280 -10.06 -9.29 29.12
C ILE A 280 -10.87 -10.24 29.97
#